data_3de620967ff2edeb00ae742687f9c26a
#
_entry.id   3de620967ff2edeb00ae742687f9c26a
#
_cell.length_a   1.000
_cell.length_b   1.000
_cell.length_c   1.000
_cell.angle_alpha   90.00
_cell.angle_beta   90.00
_cell.angle_gamma   90.00
#
_symmetry.space_group_name_H-M   'P 1'
#
loop_
_entity.id
_entity.type
_entity.pdbx_description
1 polymer ?
#
loop_
_entity_poly.entity_id
_entity_poly.type
_entity_poly.pdbx_seq_one_letter_code
_entity_poly.pdbx_strand_id
1 'polypeptide(L)' 'MNDEHDVASRLIGLTPEEAARVASEEGLRLRVIEPDRAYTMEYAEDRINVTLDAAGRVETARRG' A
#
# COMPACT_ATOMS: atom_id res chain seq x y z
N MET A 1 -9.39 -16.66 8.79
CA MET A 1 -9.02 -15.89 7.61
C MET A 1 -8.53 -14.51 8.00
N ASN A 2 -7.45 -14.09 7.41
CA ASN A 2 -6.83 -12.84 7.81
C ASN A 2 -7.15 -11.74 6.80
N ASP A 3 -7.96 -10.78 7.20
CA ASP A 3 -8.41 -9.69 6.32
C ASP A 3 -7.26 -8.82 5.86
N GLU A 4 -6.21 -8.71 6.67
CA GLU A 4 -5.07 -7.88 6.30
C GLU A 4 -4.37 -8.37 5.06
N HIS A 5 -4.26 -9.68 4.92
CA HIS A 5 -3.66 -10.27 3.73
C HIS A 5 -4.50 -9.97 2.50
N ASP A 6 -5.82 -10.03 2.66
CA ASP A 6 -6.69 -9.79 1.54
C ASP A 6 -6.56 -8.38 1.02
N VAL A 7 -6.46 -7.40 1.92
CA VAL A 7 -6.33 -6.00 1.51
C VAL A 7 -5.03 -5.83 0.72
N ALA A 8 -3.91 -6.29 1.28
CA ALA A 8 -2.63 -6.12 0.61
C ALA A 8 -2.64 -6.80 -0.76
N SER A 9 -3.18 -8.00 -0.83
CA SER A 9 -3.23 -8.74 -2.09
C SER A 9 -4.06 -8.00 -3.13
N ARG A 10 -5.14 -7.37 -2.71
CA ARG A 10 -6.03 -6.68 -3.64
C ARG A 10 -5.38 -5.44 -4.25
N LEU A 11 -4.36 -4.89 -3.60
CA LEU A 11 -3.69 -3.71 -4.10
C LEU A 11 -2.66 -4.00 -5.18
N ILE A 12 -2.16 -5.22 -5.23
CA ILE A 12 -1.12 -5.59 -6.19
C ILE A 12 -1.64 -5.43 -7.61
N GLY A 13 -0.87 -4.73 -8.44
CA GLY A 13 -1.23 -4.52 -9.84
C GLY A 13 -2.13 -3.33 -10.10
N LEU A 14 -2.57 -2.66 -9.04
CA LEU A 14 -3.44 -1.48 -9.19
C LEU A 14 -2.58 -0.23 -9.38
N THR A 15 -3.20 0.80 -9.96
CA THR A 15 -2.57 2.12 -9.97
C THR A 15 -2.65 2.69 -8.56
N PRO A 16 -1.79 3.68 -8.25
CA PRO A 16 -1.86 4.30 -6.91
C PRO A 16 -3.23 4.85 -6.59
N GLU A 17 -3.92 5.40 -7.57
CA GLU A 17 -5.26 5.95 -7.34
C GLU A 17 -6.25 4.87 -6.98
N GLU A 18 -6.21 3.76 -7.69
CA GLU A 18 -7.09 2.63 -7.40
C GLU A 18 -6.74 2.02 -6.05
N ALA A 19 -5.45 1.90 -5.78
CA ALA A 19 -5.00 1.35 -4.51
C ALA A 19 -5.45 2.22 -3.35
N ALA A 20 -5.36 3.54 -3.51
CA ALA A 20 -5.79 4.46 -2.46
C ALA A 20 -7.28 4.32 -2.18
N ARG A 21 -8.07 4.11 -3.25
CA ARG A 21 -9.50 3.94 -3.08
C ARG A 21 -9.82 2.68 -2.30
N VAL A 22 -9.18 1.57 -2.67
CA VAL A 22 -9.40 0.31 -1.98
C VAL A 22 -8.97 0.41 -0.52
N ALA A 23 -7.81 1.01 -0.29
CA ALA A 23 -7.33 1.19 1.08
C ALA A 23 -8.30 2.02 1.90
N SER A 24 -8.83 3.08 1.30
CA SER A 24 -9.77 3.97 1.98
C SER A 24 -11.04 3.22 2.38
N GLU A 25 -11.50 2.33 1.52
CA GLU A 25 -12.69 1.52 1.82
C GLU A 25 -12.48 0.63 3.03
N GLU A 26 -11.23 0.28 3.29
CA GLU A 26 -10.87 -0.55 4.43
C GLU A 26 -10.45 0.29 5.63
N GLY A 27 -10.62 1.60 5.54
CA GLY A 27 -10.25 2.48 6.65
C GLY A 27 -8.76 2.72 6.76
N LEU A 28 -8.02 2.48 5.69
CA LEU A 28 -6.56 2.61 5.70
C LEU A 28 -6.13 3.78 4.84
N ARG A 29 -4.96 4.33 5.18
CA ARG A 29 -4.33 5.37 4.38
C ARG A 29 -3.25 4.72 3.52
N LEU A 30 -3.11 5.19 2.30
CA LEU A 30 -2.09 4.65 1.40
C LEU A 30 -0.84 5.52 1.44
N ARG A 31 0.31 4.88 1.49
CA ARG A 31 1.59 5.58 1.41
C ARG A 31 2.44 4.89 0.35
N VAL A 32 2.86 5.67 -0.65
CA VAL A 32 3.75 5.14 -1.68
C VAL A 32 5.19 5.34 -1.23
N ILE A 33 5.92 4.24 -1.16
CA ILE A 33 7.32 4.26 -0.75
C ILE A 33 8.18 4.36 -2.01
N GLU A 34 9.00 5.39 -2.06
CA GLU A 34 9.89 5.58 -3.20
C GLU A 34 11.27 5.04 -2.86
N PRO A 35 11.86 4.24 -3.77
CA PRO A 35 13.11 3.55 -3.44
C PRO A 35 14.30 4.46 -3.22
N ASP A 36 14.27 5.67 -3.77
CA ASP A 36 15.39 6.60 -3.63
C ASP A 36 15.23 7.56 -2.47
N ARG A 37 14.25 7.32 -1.61
CA ARG A 37 13.98 8.18 -0.47
C ARG A 37 14.14 7.42 0.84
N ALA A 38 14.61 8.13 1.84
CA ALA A 38 14.71 7.57 3.18
C ALA A 38 13.43 7.89 3.96
N TYR A 39 12.90 6.90 4.64
CA TYR A 39 11.70 7.06 5.45
C TYR A 39 12.01 6.67 6.88
N THR A 40 11.36 7.35 7.82
CA THR A 40 11.50 6.98 9.21
C THR A 40 10.81 5.66 9.47
N MET A 41 11.31 4.93 10.46
CA MET A 41 10.77 3.63 10.81
C MET A 41 9.58 3.81 11.76
N GLU A 42 8.50 4.28 11.21
CA GLU A 42 7.26 4.48 11.97
C GLU A 42 6.24 3.43 11.59
N TYR A 43 5.61 2.87 12.58
CA TYR A 43 4.52 1.95 12.35
C TYR A 43 3.19 2.67 12.54
N ALA A 44 2.26 2.47 11.64
CA ALA A 44 0.92 3.03 11.74
C ALA A 44 -0.09 1.95 11.41
N GLU A 45 -0.99 1.66 12.34
CA GLU A 45 -1.95 0.57 12.15
C GLU A 45 -2.96 0.87 11.04
N ASP A 46 -3.21 2.15 10.80
CA ASP A 46 -4.21 2.57 9.81
C ASP A 46 -3.58 2.91 8.47
N ARG A 47 -2.38 2.44 8.23
CA ARG A 47 -1.66 2.79 7.00
C ARG A 47 -1.18 1.53 6.28
N ILE A 48 -1.23 1.58 4.96
CA ILE A 48 -0.64 0.52 4.15
C ILE A 48 0.40 1.15 3.24
N ASN A 49 1.60 0.56 3.22
CA ASN A 49 2.71 1.07 2.43
C ASN A 49 2.84 0.22 1.17
N VAL A 50 3.00 0.89 0.04
CA VAL A 50 3.14 0.18 -1.23
C VAL A 50 4.37 0.68 -1.97
N THR A 51 4.93 -0.19 -2.80
CA THR A 51 5.96 0.19 -3.75
C THR A 51 5.40 0.00 -5.14
N LEU A 52 5.93 0.75 -6.10
CA LEU A 52 5.44 0.68 -7.47
C LEU A 52 6.50 0.06 -8.37
N ASP A 53 6.04 -0.62 -9.42
CA ASP A 53 6.93 -1.17 -10.41
C ASP A 53 7.21 -0.13 -11.51
N ALA A 54 7.92 -0.54 -12.54
CA ALA A 54 8.30 0.36 -13.62
C ALA A 54 7.10 0.89 -14.39
N ALA A 55 5.99 0.17 -14.35
CA ALA A 55 4.76 0.60 -15.01
C ALA A 55 3.94 1.54 -14.14
N GLY A 56 4.37 1.81 -12.91
CA GLY A 56 3.64 2.67 -12.00
C GLY A 56 2.49 1.99 -11.29
N ARG A 57 2.51 0.67 -11.23
CA ARG A 57 1.49 -0.11 -10.54
C ARG A 57 2.06 -0.71 -9.27
N VAL A 58 1.17 -1.00 -8.34
CA VAL A 58 1.60 -1.54 -7.05
C VAL A 58 2.30 -2.87 -7.23
N GLU A 59 3.53 -2.94 -6.78
CA GLU A 59 4.34 -4.15 -6.85
C GLU A 59 4.30 -4.90 -5.52
N THR A 60 4.40 -4.17 -4.42
CA THR A 60 4.29 -4.77 -3.09
C THR A 60 3.38 -3.91 -2.25
N ALA A 61 2.75 -4.53 -1.27
CA ALA A 61 1.89 -3.82 -0.32
C ALA A 61 2.10 -4.43 1.06
N ARG A 62 2.21 -3.55 2.06
CA ARG A 62 2.51 -3.99 3.41
C ARG A 62 1.82 -3.07 4.40
N ARG A 63 1.19 -3.65 5.41
CA ARG A 63 0.54 -2.90 6.47
C ARG A 63 1.58 -2.31 7.40
N GLY A 64 1.36 -1.07 7.84
CA GLY A 64 2.26 -0.46 8.83
C GLY A 64 2.98 0.81 8.40
#